data_5d1afa7546ec1a70f07d135afe8757a5
#
_entry.id   5d1afa7546ec1a70f07d135afe8757a5
#
_cell.length_a   1.000
_cell.length_b   1.000
_cell.length_c   1.000
_cell.angle_alpha   90.00
_cell.angle_beta   90.00
_cell.angle_gamma   90.00
#
_symmetry.space_group_name_H-M   'P 1'
#
loop_
_entity.id
_entity.type
_entity.pdbx_description
1 polymer ?
#
loop_
_entity_poly.entity_id
_entity_poly.type
_entity_poly.pdbx_seq_one_letter_code
_entity_poly.pdbx_strand_id
1 'polypeptide(L)'
;MTFSDMEYSGRKKVTQKEKFLRLMNQIIPWVEWVSKIQPYYPTGKRGRPPRGIEVMLRMYLLQIWFNLSDVGLEDAIYDSYAFQRFIGINFMEEQVPDATTLLKFRHLLEEHDLGKALFNDINERLDKAGLMMHGGTIVDATIIRSTSSTKNKTGERDPEMHQTKKGNQWYHGMKVHAGVDAGTGFVHTIEGTAANVSDVSMTPKLLREDDEVAYGDSGYLGAEKRDEIQNDEHLKTVDFRMCLRPSQLKTTGKNFDGFCWDRWIEHRKSSIRCKVEHPFLIVKRQFGYCKTAYRGIAKNMNRFYMLFGCANLVMCIRGGRTAEFRAACLG
;
A
#
# COMPACT_ATOMS: atom_id res chain seq x y z
N MET A 1 -14.28 11.99 30.43
CA MET A 1 -12.92 11.66 30.91
C MET A 1 -13.06 10.52 31.91
N THR A 2 -12.57 9.34 31.59
CA THR A 2 -12.63 8.19 32.49
C THR A 2 -11.44 8.23 33.48
N PHE A 3 -11.53 7.45 34.59
CA PHE A 3 -10.43 7.34 35.55
C PHE A 3 -9.13 6.85 34.85
N SER A 4 -9.26 5.92 33.91
CA SER A 4 -8.16 5.44 33.06
C SER A 4 -7.56 6.54 32.18
N ASP A 5 -8.34 7.52 31.73
CA ASP A 5 -7.82 8.68 30.97
C ASP A 5 -6.89 9.55 31.83
N MET A 6 -7.21 9.73 33.10
CA MET A 6 -6.40 10.51 34.02
C MET A 6 -5.08 9.81 34.37
N GLU A 7 -5.12 8.51 34.63
CA GLU A 7 -3.91 7.71 34.85
C GLU A 7 -3.01 7.70 33.61
N TYR A 8 -3.62 7.54 32.44
CA TYR A 8 -2.89 7.52 31.18
C TYR A 8 -2.29 8.88 30.83
N SER A 9 -2.97 9.98 31.15
CA SER A 9 -2.47 11.35 30.91
C SER A 9 -1.30 11.73 31.84
N GLY A 10 -1.22 11.16 33.04
CA GLY A 10 -0.14 11.39 34.01
C GLY A 10 1.19 10.72 33.64
N ARG A 11 1.25 9.92 32.57
CA ARG A 11 2.49 9.24 32.16
C ARG A 11 3.51 10.20 31.56
N LYS A 12 4.77 10.06 31.98
CA LYS A 12 5.90 10.86 31.49
C LYS A 12 6.24 10.59 30.02
N LYS A 13 5.86 9.44 29.44
CA LYS A 13 6.26 9.01 28.10
C LYS A 13 5.06 8.68 27.23
N VAL A 14 4.96 9.33 26.05
CA VAL A 14 4.06 8.96 24.96
C VAL A 14 4.74 7.88 24.12
N THR A 15 4.07 6.74 23.90
CA THR A 15 4.63 5.64 23.11
C THR A 15 4.68 5.97 21.63
N GLN A 16 5.59 5.34 20.88
CA GLN A 16 5.65 5.52 19.40
C GLN A 16 4.35 5.07 18.72
N LYS A 17 3.73 4.01 19.22
CA LYS A 17 2.42 3.53 18.77
C LYS A 17 1.35 4.63 18.93
N GLU A 18 1.28 5.27 20.07
CA GLU A 18 0.33 6.34 20.32
C GLU A 18 0.58 7.58 19.45
N LYS A 19 1.85 7.97 19.26
CA LYS A 19 2.21 9.07 18.36
C LYS A 19 1.76 8.77 16.93
N PHE A 20 2.02 7.55 16.45
CA PHE A 20 1.57 7.11 15.13
C PHE A 20 0.05 7.17 14.97
N LEU A 21 -0.69 6.62 15.94
CA LEU A 21 -2.16 6.62 15.91
C LEU A 21 -2.74 8.05 15.95
N ARG A 22 -2.14 8.95 16.73
CA ARG A 22 -2.56 10.37 16.75
C ARG A 22 -2.37 11.03 15.40
N LEU A 23 -1.22 10.81 14.75
CA LEU A 23 -0.92 11.38 13.43
C LEU A 23 -1.87 10.81 12.36
N MET A 24 -2.09 9.50 12.34
CA MET A 24 -3.02 8.86 11.41
C MET A 24 -4.47 9.34 11.65
N ASN A 25 -4.87 9.51 12.91
CA ASN A 25 -6.20 10.06 13.24
C ASN A 25 -6.41 11.48 12.71
N GLN A 26 -5.35 12.28 12.63
CA GLN A 26 -5.41 13.65 12.14
C GLN A 26 -5.44 13.74 10.60
N ILE A 27 -4.77 12.81 9.90
CA ILE A 27 -4.63 12.89 8.44
C ILE A 27 -5.77 12.19 7.69
N ILE A 28 -6.39 11.16 8.29
CA ILE A 28 -7.46 10.40 7.65
C ILE A 28 -8.75 11.22 7.56
N PRO A 29 -9.37 11.32 6.37
CA PRO A 29 -10.64 12.01 6.17
C PRO A 29 -11.82 11.09 6.57
N TRP A 30 -12.09 11.00 7.88
CA TRP A 30 -13.05 10.04 8.44
C TRP A 30 -14.46 10.19 7.88
N VAL A 31 -14.95 11.42 7.78
CA VAL A 31 -16.32 11.72 7.33
C VAL A 31 -16.55 11.21 5.92
N GLU A 32 -15.62 11.51 5.02
CA GLU A 32 -15.68 11.13 3.61
C GLU A 32 -15.55 9.62 3.42
N TRP A 33 -14.65 8.99 4.18
CA TRP A 33 -14.48 7.54 4.11
C TRP A 33 -15.71 6.81 4.65
N VAL A 34 -16.30 7.29 5.74
CA VAL A 34 -17.57 6.77 6.26
C VAL A 34 -18.67 6.94 5.22
N SER A 35 -18.78 8.10 4.57
CA SER A 35 -19.81 8.37 3.56
C SER A 35 -19.69 7.46 2.32
N LYS A 36 -18.46 7.10 1.91
CA LYS A 36 -18.21 6.15 0.82
C LYS A 36 -18.64 4.71 1.18
N ILE A 37 -18.54 4.32 2.45
CA ILE A 37 -18.92 2.99 2.93
C ILE A 37 -20.43 2.90 3.23
N GLN A 38 -21.04 3.99 3.67
CA GLN A 38 -22.44 4.07 4.14
C GLN A 38 -23.47 3.43 3.20
N PRO A 39 -23.41 3.59 1.86
CA PRO A 39 -24.42 3.02 0.95
C PRO A 39 -24.49 1.49 0.99
N TYR A 40 -23.40 0.84 1.32
CA TYR A 40 -23.23 -0.61 1.33
C TYR A 40 -23.41 -1.21 2.74
N TYR A 41 -23.43 -0.36 3.77
CA TYR A 41 -23.44 -0.81 5.15
C TYR A 41 -24.85 -1.19 5.61
N PRO A 42 -25.01 -2.28 6.38
CA PRO A 42 -26.34 -2.73 6.86
C PRO A 42 -27.06 -1.64 7.66
N THR A 43 -28.34 -1.44 7.38
CA THR A 43 -29.17 -0.39 8.03
C THR A 43 -29.74 -0.79 9.38
N GLY A 44 -29.59 -2.03 9.81
CA GLY A 44 -30.03 -2.51 11.14
C GLY A 44 -31.55 -2.57 11.36
N LYS A 45 -32.34 -2.68 10.28
CA LYS A 45 -33.82 -2.72 10.38
C LYS A 45 -34.38 -3.94 11.13
N ARG A 46 -33.61 -5.03 11.27
CA ARG A 46 -34.01 -6.24 12.01
C ARG A 46 -32.80 -6.79 12.78
N GLY A 47 -33.00 -7.20 14.04
CA GLY A 47 -31.99 -7.78 14.90
C GLY A 47 -31.11 -6.76 15.64
N ARG A 48 -29.91 -7.19 16.07
CA ARG A 48 -28.95 -6.33 16.77
C ARG A 48 -28.46 -5.21 15.84
N PRO A 49 -28.47 -3.94 16.26
CA PRO A 49 -27.95 -2.85 15.45
C PRO A 49 -26.49 -3.10 15.02
N PRO A 50 -26.12 -2.78 13.78
CA PRO A 50 -24.73 -2.88 13.35
C PRO A 50 -23.85 -1.88 14.13
N ARG A 51 -22.59 -2.20 14.28
CA ARG A 51 -21.61 -1.29 14.89
C ARG A 51 -21.40 -0.07 14.00
N GLY A 52 -21.00 1.06 14.57
CA GLY A 52 -20.72 2.26 13.79
C GLY A 52 -19.63 2.01 12.72
N ILE A 53 -19.82 2.53 11.52
CA ILE A 53 -18.90 2.35 10.39
C ILE A 53 -17.49 2.83 10.76
N GLU A 54 -17.39 3.99 11.41
CA GLU A 54 -16.11 4.57 11.81
C GLU A 54 -15.36 3.65 12.79
N VAL A 55 -16.06 3.06 13.76
CA VAL A 55 -15.47 2.09 14.71
C VAL A 55 -14.91 0.88 13.95
N MET A 56 -15.69 0.32 13.02
CA MET A 56 -15.26 -0.81 12.20
C MET A 56 -14.08 -0.47 11.28
N LEU A 57 -14.10 0.72 10.69
CA LEU A 57 -13.00 1.20 9.85
C LEU A 57 -11.72 1.43 10.67
N ARG A 58 -11.82 2.00 11.87
CA ARG A 58 -10.70 2.17 12.80
C ARG A 58 -10.11 0.83 13.22
N MET A 59 -10.95 -0.16 13.53
CA MET A 59 -10.49 -1.53 13.80
C MET A 59 -9.77 -2.14 12.59
N TYR A 60 -10.34 -2.03 11.39
CA TYR A 60 -9.72 -2.53 10.18
C TYR A 60 -8.36 -1.88 9.91
N LEU A 61 -8.23 -0.57 10.12
CA LEU A 61 -6.95 0.13 9.98
C LEU A 61 -5.91 -0.32 11.01
N LEU A 62 -6.31 -0.58 12.26
CA LEU A 62 -5.40 -1.20 13.24
C LEU A 62 -4.89 -2.57 12.76
N GLN A 63 -5.79 -3.39 12.18
CA GLN A 63 -5.38 -4.67 11.59
C GLN A 63 -4.36 -4.50 10.45
N ILE A 64 -4.57 -3.50 9.60
CA ILE A 64 -3.65 -3.16 8.49
C ILE A 64 -2.28 -2.73 9.01
N TRP A 65 -2.23 -1.79 9.95
CA TRP A 65 -0.97 -1.18 10.41
C TRP A 65 -0.13 -2.07 11.31
N PHE A 66 -0.78 -2.96 12.08
CA PHE A 66 -0.09 -3.83 13.04
C PHE A 66 -0.08 -5.30 12.64
N ASN A 67 -0.61 -5.60 11.44
CA ASN A 67 -0.68 -6.96 10.86
C ASN A 67 -1.22 -8.02 11.82
N LEU A 68 -2.31 -7.70 12.51
CA LEU A 68 -2.93 -8.58 13.50
C LEU A 68 -3.92 -9.55 12.83
N SER A 69 -4.09 -10.73 13.42
CA SER A 69 -5.20 -11.63 13.08
C SER A 69 -6.54 -11.06 13.59
N ASP A 70 -7.65 -11.61 13.14
CA ASP A 70 -8.97 -11.12 13.55
C ASP A 70 -9.15 -11.24 15.08
N VAL A 71 -8.83 -12.39 15.67
CA VAL A 71 -8.84 -12.62 17.13
C VAL A 71 -7.78 -11.80 17.84
N GLY A 72 -6.53 -11.80 17.31
CA GLY A 72 -5.44 -11.05 17.93
C GLY A 72 -5.64 -9.54 17.93
N LEU A 73 -6.48 -8.99 17.03
CA LEU A 73 -6.87 -7.58 17.09
C LEU A 73 -7.84 -7.32 18.23
N GLU A 74 -8.85 -8.19 18.39
CA GLU A 74 -9.82 -8.11 19.50
C GLU A 74 -9.08 -8.10 20.85
N ASP A 75 -8.20 -9.08 21.07
CA ASP A 75 -7.36 -9.16 22.29
C ASP A 75 -6.50 -7.91 22.45
N ALA A 76 -5.82 -7.46 21.39
CA ALA A 76 -4.96 -6.29 21.45
C ALA A 76 -5.71 -4.97 21.77
N ILE A 77 -7.00 -4.88 21.44
CA ILE A 77 -7.83 -3.74 21.80
C ILE A 77 -8.13 -3.78 23.31
N TYR A 78 -8.43 -4.95 23.87
CA TYR A 78 -8.63 -5.09 25.31
C TYR A 78 -7.35 -4.77 26.11
N ASP A 79 -6.18 -5.16 25.61
CA ASP A 79 -4.90 -4.99 26.30
C ASP A 79 -4.29 -3.59 26.12
N SER A 80 -4.62 -2.87 25.04
CA SER A 80 -3.95 -1.61 24.69
C SER A 80 -4.85 -0.40 24.80
N TYR A 81 -4.64 0.41 25.83
CA TYR A 81 -5.33 1.69 25.99
C TYR A 81 -5.18 2.62 24.77
N ALA A 82 -4.03 2.60 24.07
CA ALA A 82 -3.84 3.38 22.86
C ALA A 82 -4.78 2.94 21.72
N PHE A 83 -5.07 1.64 21.62
CA PHE A 83 -6.03 1.12 20.65
C PHE A 83 -7.46 1.46 21.02
N GLN A 84 -7.83 1.30 22.30
CA GLN A 84 -9.15 1.67 22.83
C GLN A 84 -9.47 3.13 22.52
N ARG A 85 -8.53 4.01 22.85
CA ARG A 85 -8.66 5.45 22.58
C ARG A 85 -8.74 5.78 21.09
N PHE A 86 -7.98 5.09 20.25
CA PHE A 86 -8.02 5.30 18.81
C PHE A 86 -9.36 4.87 18.21
N ILE A 87 -9.93 3.76 18.68
CA ILE A 87 -11.24 3.27 18.22
C ILE A 87 -12.39 4.13 18.78
N GLY A 88 -12.19 4.72 19.96
CA GLY A 88 -13.21 5.53 20.64
C GLY A 88 -14.24 4.71 21.42
N ILE A 89 -13.90 3.47 21.83
CA ILE A 89 -14.79 2.59 22.60
C ILE A 89 -14.67 2.91 24.09
N ASN A 90 -15.82 3.04 24.75
CA ASN A 90 -15.95 3.07 26.20
C ASN A 90 -16.45 1.71 26.70
N PHE A 91 -15.59 0.94 27.38
CA PHE A 91 -15.96 -0.39 27.89
C PHE A 91 -17.07 -0.43 28.94
N MET A 92 -17.42 0.71 29.52
CA MET A 92 -18.56 0.80 30.42
C MET A 92 -19.89 0.77 29.65
N GLU A 93 -19.90 1.13 28.38
CA GLU A 93 -21.09 1.27 27.54
C GLU A 93 -21.12 0.25 26.40
N GLU A 94 -19.95 -0.10 25.88
CA GLU A 94 -19.83 -0.94 24.68
C GLU A 94 -18.74 -2.01 24.82
N GLN A 95 -18.96 -3.13 24.15
CA GLN A 95 -17.92 -4.17 23.99
C GLN A 95 -17.24 -4.03 22.66
N VAL A 96 -15.99 -4.48 22.58
CA VAL A 96 -15.23 -4.57 21.33
C VAL A 96 -16.01 -5.42 20.32
N PRO A 97 -16.15 -4.99 19.07
CA PRO A 97 -16.67 -5.86 18.03
C PRO A 97 -15.82 -7.12 17.88
N ASP A 98 -16.47 -8.27 17.80
CA ASP A 98 -15.79 -9.56 17.72
C ASP A 98 -15.10 -9.77 16.35
N ALA A 99 -14.22 -10.77 16.30
CA ALA A 99 -13.51 -11.19 15.10
C ALA A 99 -14.42 -11.48 13.92
N THR A 100 -15.63 -12.05 14.16
CA THR A 100 -16.64 -12.35 13.14
C THR A 100 -17.25 -11.08 12.54
N THR A 101 -17.49 -10.08 13.38
CA THR A 101 -18.00 -8.77 12.94
C THR A 101 -16.97 -8.05 12.06
N LEU A 102 -15.69 -8.09 12.44
CA LEU A 102 -14.59 -7.57 11.63
C LEU A 102 -14.47 -8.32 10.28
N LEU A 103 -14.59 -9.64 10.29
CA LEU A 103 -14.58 -10.45 9.07
C LEU A 103 -15.70 -10.03 8.10
N LYS A 104 -16.93 -9.84 8.59
CA LYS A 104 -18.07 -9.38 7.78
C LYS A 104 -17.82 -7.98 7.20
N PHE A 105 -17.27 -7.07 7.99
CA PHE A 105 -16.91 -5.74 7.53
C PHE A 105 -15.85 -5.79 6.41
N ARG A 106 -14.82 -6.62 6.56
CA ARG A 106 -13.81 -6.81 5.53
C ARG A 106 -14.37 -7.39 4.23
N HIS A 107 -15.29 -8.38 4.33
CA HIS A 107 -15.97 -8.92 3.15
C HIS A 107 -16.79 -7.86 2.43
N LEU A 108 -17.46 -6.98 3.16
CA LEU A 108 -18.17 -5.84 2.57
C LEU A 108 -17.21 -4.90 1.80
N LEU A 109 -16.04 -4.61 2.37
CA LEU A 109 -15.02 -3.80 1.67
C LEU A 109 -14.47 -4.50 0.42
N GLU A 110 -14.34 -5.84 0.46
CA GLU A 110 -13.88 -6.66 -0.67
C GLU A 110 -14.94 -6.75 -1.77
N GLU A 111 -16.19 -6.98 -1.42
CA GLU A 111 -17.31 -7.15 -2.35
C GLU A 111 -17.61 -5.90 -3.19
N HIS A 112 -17.36 -4.73 -2.61
CA HIS A 112 -17.64 -3.44 -3.25
C HIS A 112 -16.37 -2.66 -3.64
N ASP A 113 -15.21 -3.30 -3.73
CA ASP A 113 -13.92 -2.68 -4.11
C ASP A 113 -13.59 -1.41 -3.32
N LEU A 114 -14.09 -1.30 -2.07
CA LEU A 114 -13.95 -0.11 -1.25
C LEU A 114 -12.49 0.17 -0.87
N GLY A 115 -11.65 -0.85 -0.75
CA GLY A 115 -10.21 -0.66 -0.56
C GLY A 115 -9.56 0.14 -1.70
N LYS A 116 -9.93 -0.16 -2.95
CA LYS A 116 -9.48 0.58 -4.14
C LYS A 116 -10.05 2.00 -4.16
N ALA A 117 -11.34 2.15 -3.82
CA ALA A 117 -12.00 3.46 -3.77
C ALA A 117 -11.34 4.39 -2.73
N LEU A 118 -10.97 3.87 -1.56
CA LEU A 118 -10.27 4.64 -0.52
C LEU A 118 -8.82 4.96 -0.92
N PHE A 119 -8.13 4.05 -1.59
CA PHE A 119 -6.80 4.31 -2.16
C PHE A 119 -6.82 5.44 -3.19
N ASN A 120 -7.79 5.40 -4.10
CA ASN A 120 -7.96 6.44 -5.11
C ASN A 120 -8.29 7.80 -4.47
N ASP A 121 -9.14 7.82 -3.43
CA ASP A 121 -9.46 9.03 -2.67
C ASP A 121 -8.19 9.68 -2.05
N ILE A 122 -7.28 8.86 -1.51
CA ILE A 122 -5.98 9.36 -1.01
C ILE A 122 -5.18 10.00 -2.15
N ASN A 123 -5.09 9.31 -3.30
CA ASN A 123 -4.30 9.79 -4.43
C ASN A 123 -4.88 11.07 -5.04
N GLU A 124 -6.21 11.17 -5.19
CA GLU A 124 -6.88 12.39 -5.63
C GLU A 124 -6.61 13.58 -4.69
N ARG A 125 -6.54 13.34 -3.38
CA ARG A 125 -6.23 14.38 -2.40
C ARG A 125 -4.76 14.78 -2.44
N LEU A 126 -3.84 13.82 -2.63
CA LEU A 126 -2.42 14.10 -2.84
C LEU A 126 -2.23 14.94 -4.10
N ASP A 127 -2.98 14.66 -5.14
CA ASP A 127 -2.95 15.40 -6.38
C ASP A 127 -3.50 16.83 -6.23
N LYS A 128 -4.69 16.98 -5.66
CA LYS A 128 -5.29 18.30 -5.34
C LYS A 128 -4.40 19.15 -4.42
N ALA A 129 -3.63 18.50 -3.55
CA ALA A 129 -2.66 19.18 -2.69
C ALA A 129 -1.36 19.59 -3.43
N GLY A 130 -1.22 19.26 -4.72
CA GLY A 130 0.01 19.47 -5.50
C GLY A 130 1.18 18.61 -5.01
N LEU A 131 0.89 17.48 -4.38
CA LEU A 131 1.89 16.56 -3.83
C LEU A 131 2.25 15.41 -4.78
N MET A 132 1.50 15.22 -5.87
CA MET A 132 1.86 14.37 -7.01
C MET A 132 2.50 15.24 -8.08
N MET A 133 3.66 14.83 -8.58
CA MET A 133 4.45 15.69 -9.47
C MET A 133 4.17 15.45 -10.95
N HIS A 134 3.44 14.42 -11.30
CA HIS A 134 3.15 14.07 -12.70
C HIS A 134 4.37 14.02 -13.65
N GLY A 135 4.19 13.53 -14.88
CA GLY A 135 5.23 13.50 -15.91
C GLY A 135 6.26 12.39 -15.81
N GLY A 136 6.22 11.55 -14.76
CA GLY A 136 7.13 10.41 -14.70
C GLY A 136 6.76 9.37 -13.65
N THR A 137 6.83 8.10 -14.05
CA THR A 137 6.52 6.93 -13.21
C THR A 137 7.72 6.02 -13.04
N ILE A 138 7.93 5.55 -11.80
CA ILE A 138 8.85 4.45 -11.49
C ILE A 138 8.02 3.18 -11.42
N VAL A 139 8.40 2.17 -12.20
CA VAL A 139 7.77 0.84 -12.18
C VAL A 139 8.66 -0.15 -11.44
N ASP A 140 8.09 -0.88 -10.51
CA ASP A 140 8.78 -1.96 -9.80
C ASP A 140 7.77 -2.98 -9.26
N ALA A 141 8.26 -4.16 -8.89
CA ALA A 141 7.43 -5.24 -8.37
C ALA A 141 8.02 -5.85 -7.10
N THR A 142 7.13 -6.25 -6.22
CA THR A 142 7.53 -6.90 -4.99
C THR A 142 6.84 -8.24 -4.81
N ILE A 143 7.62 -9.27 -4.41
CA ILE A 143 7.10 -10.62 -4.13
C ILE A 143 6.50 -10.63 -2.74
N ILE A 144 5.26 -11.14 -2.64
CA ILE A 144 4.56 -11.42 -1.40
C ILE A 144 4.40 -12.93 -1.30
N ARG A 145 4.96 -13.50 -0.25
CA ARG A 145 4.93 -14.95 -0.04
C ARG A 145 3.53 -15.42 0.29
N SER A 146 3.15 -16.59 -0.20
CA SER A 146 1.96 -17.31 0.23
C SER A 146 2.32 -18.59 0.95
N THR A 147 1.35 -19.21 1.61
CA THR A 147 1.54 -20.50 2.25
C THR A 147 1.78 -21.58 1.18
N SER A 148 2.94 -22.22 1.26
CA SER A 148 3.29 -23.32 0.34
C SER A 148 2.84 -24.71 0.85
N SER A 149 2.29 -24.77 2.08
CA SER A 149 1.83 -26.01 2.70
C SER A 149 0.56 -26.53 2.02
N THR A 150 0.51 -27.84 1.82
CA THR A 150 -0.68 -28.58 1.40
C THR A 150 -1.43 -29.24 2.58
N LYS A 151 -0.98 -28.97 3.82
CA LYS A 151 -1.61 -29.51 5.04
C LYS A 151 -2.86 -28.72 5.44
N ASN A 152 -3.79 -28.57 4.51
CA ASN A 152 -5.10 -27.94 4.73
C ASN A 152 -6.22 -28.94 4.39
N LYS A 153 -7.48 -28.57 4.66
CA LYS A 153 -8.63 -29.45 4.40
C LYS A 153 -8.76 -29.93 2.94
N THR A 154 -8.27 -29.12 1.99
CA THR A 154 -8.36 -29.42 0.55
C THR A 154 -7.13 -30.14 0.02
N GLY A 155 -6.04 -30.24 0.78
CA GLY A 155 -4.78 -30.84 0.31
C GLY A 155 -4.06 -30.05 -0.78
N GLU A 156 -4.55 -28.86 -1.12
CA GLU A 156 -4.08 -28.07 -2.27
C GLU A 156 -3.57 -26.70 -1.87
N ARG A 157 -2.59 -26.20 -2.62
CA ARG A 157 -2.14 -24.81 -2.54
C ARG A 157 -3.20 -23.88 -3.13
N ASP A 158 -3.02 -22.59 -2.90
CA ASP A 158 -3.84 -21.57 -3.56
C ASP A 158 -3.56 -21.60 -5.09
N PRO A 159 -4.58 -21.88 -5.94
CA PRO A 159 -4.38 -22.02 -7.38
C PRO A 159 -4.00 -20.72 -8.09
N GLU A 160 -4.31 -19.55 -7.49
CA GLU A 160 -3.93 -18.25 -8.03
C GLU A 160 -2.49 -17.85 -7.68
N MET A 161 -1.82 -18.58 -6.77
CA MET A 161 -0.46 -18.32 -6.34
C MET A 161 0.53 -19.25 -7.04
N HIS A 162 1.61 -18.68 -7.59
CA HIS A 162 2.61 -19.44 -8.32
C HIS A 162 4.03 -19.28 -7.76
N GLN A 163 4.95 -20.09 -8.29
CA GLN A 163 6.34 -20.04 -7.91
C GLN A 163 7.12 -19.08 -8.80
N THR A 164 8.08 -18.37 -8.18
CA THR A 164 9.07 -17.55 -8.88
C THR A 164 10.42 -17.70 -8.21
N LYS A 165 11.49 -17.48 -8.97
CA LYS A 165 12.86 -17.51 -8.47
C LYS A 165 13.42 -16.10 -8.41
N LYS A 166 13.98 -15.71 -7.27
CA LYS A 166 14.74 -14.46 -7.12
C LYS A 166 16.13 -14.80 -6.57
N GLY A 167 17.16 -14.58 -7.37
CA GLY A 167 18.50 -15.09 -7.08
C GLY A 167 18.48 -16.63 -7.04
N ASN A 168 19.00 -17.22 -5.97
CA ASN A 168 18.99 -18.68 -5.78
C ASN A 168 17.82 -19.19 -4.94
N GLN A 169 16.87 -18.32 -4.55
CA GLN A 169 15.75 -18.69 -3.69
C GLN A 169 14.44 -18.76 -4.45
N TRP A 170 13.67 -19.83 -4.21
CA TRP A 170 12.32 -20.00 -4.72
C TRP A 170 11.28 -19.39 -3.75
N TYR A 171 10.29 -18.73 -4.31
CA TYR A 171 9.16 -18.14 -3.59
C TYR A 171 7.88 -18.66 -4.20
N HIS A 172 6.89 -19.01 -3.35
CA HIS A 172 5.52 -19.27 -3.75
C HIS A 172 4.64 -18.12 -3.27
N GLY A 173 3.84 -17.55 -4.15
CA GLY A 173 2.98 -16.43 -3.79
C GLY A 173 2.50 -15.61 -4.98
N MET A 174 2.36 -14.32 -4.74
CA MET A 174 1.96 -13.32 -5.72
C MET A 174 3.00 -12.21 -5.84
N LYS A 175 2.89 -11.40 -6.88
CA LYS A 175 3.59 -10.13 -7.02
C LYS A 175 2.60 -8.98 -6.90
N VAL A 176 3.06 -7.89 -6.30
CA VAL A 176 2.41 -6.58 -6.38
C VAL A 176 3.33 -5.67 -7.17
N HIS A 177 2.84 -5.22 -8.31
CA HIS A 177 3.49 -4.25 -9.19
C HIS A 177 3.00 -2.87 -8.78
N ALA A 178 3.88 -1.89 -8.72
CA ALA A 178 3.57 -0.53 -8.33
C ALA A 178 4.07 0.47 -9.35
N GLY A 179 3.19 1.40 -9.72
CA GLY A 179 3.52 2.65 -10.38
C GLY A 179 3.67 3.75 -9.32
N VAL A 180 4.83 4.37 -9.27
CA VAL A 180 5.23 5.32 -8.23
C VAL A 180 5.66 6.63 -8.88
N ASP A 181 5.15 7.74 -8.39
CA ASP A 181 5.53 9.07 -8.87
C ASP A 181 7.05 9.31 -8.74
N ALA A 182 7.71 9.61 -9.85
CA ALA A 182 9.16 9.75 -9.92
C ALA A 182 9.68 10.96 -9.14
N GLY A 183 8.85 11.98 -8.94
CA GLY A 183 9.19 13.18 -8.17
C GLY A 183 9.14 12.94 -6.67
N THR A 184 8.06 12.39 -6.17
CA THR A 184 7.73 12.33 -4.74
C THR A 184 7.86 10.96 -4.11
N GLY A 185 7.72 9.88 -4.90
CA GLY A 185 7.74 8.51 -4.42
C GLY A 185 6.37 7.99 -3.96
N PHE A 186 5.28 8.76 -4.10
CA PHE A 186 3.92 8.29 -3.79
C PHE A 186 3.46 7.24 -4.79
N VAL A 187 2.80 6.20 -4.29
CA VAL A 187 2.22 5.13 -5.11
C VAL A 187 0.89 5.60 -5.68
N HIS A 188 0.79 5.67 -7.00
CA HIS A 188 -0.46 6.05 -7.68
C HIS A 188 -1.21 4.86 -8.27
N THR A 189 -0.51 3.78 -8.63
CA THR A 189 -1.11 2.59 -9.23
C THR A 189 -0.52 1.33 -8.62
N ILE A 190 -1.35 0.33 -8.37
CA ILE A 190 -0.90 -1.01 -7.99
C ILE A 190 -1.68 -2.09 -8.74
N GLU A 191 -0.98 -3.15 -9.14
CA GLU A 191 -1.55 -4.31 -9.79
C GLU A 191 -1.03 -5.61 -9.16
N GLY A 192 -1.91 -6.60 -9.02
CA GLY A 192 -1.57 -7.89 -8.44
C GLY A 192 -1.57 -9.00 -9.47
N THR A 193 -0.53 -9.84 -9.45
CA THR A 193 -0.44 -11.01 -10.32
C THR A 193 0.09 -12.23 -9.57
N ALA A 194 -0.09 -13.40 -10.16
CA ALA A 194 0.65 -14.58 -9.71
C ALA A 194 2.18 -14.32 -9.83
N ALA A 195 2.97 -14.91 -8.95
CA ALA A 195 4.41 -14.61 -8.87
C ALA A 195 5.23 -14.98 -10.12
N ASN A 196 4.70 -15.85 -10.99
CA ASN A 196 5.34 -16.25 -12.25
C ASN A 196 5.14 -15.26 -13.41
N VAL A 197 4.23 -14.29 -13.28
CA VAL A 197 4.01 -13.27 -14.32
C VAL A 197 5.24 -12.38 -14.41
N SER A 198 5.64 -12.04 -15.64
CA SER A 198 6.80 -11.18 -15.91
C SER A 198 6.52 -9.73 -15.49
N ASP A 199 7.47 -9.09 -14.83
CA ASP A 199 7.30 -7.72 -14.34
C ASP A 199 7.12 -6.73 -15.51
N VAL A 200 7.87 -6.93 -16.59
CA VAL A 200 7.82 -6.07 -17.78
C VAL A 200 6.45 -6.08 -18.47
N SER A 201 5.68 -7.18 -18.38
CA SER A 201 4.34 -7.26 -19.00
C SER A 201 3.30 -6.40 -18.31
N MET A 202 3.59 -5.96 -17.09
CA MET A 202 2.66 -5.12 -16.30
C MET A 202 2.94 -3.62 -16.50
N THR A 203 4.03 -3.25 -17.17
CA THR A 203 4.40 -1.84 -17.37
C THR A 203 3.27 -0.98 -17.94
N PRO A 204 2.53 -1.40 -18.99
CA PRO A 204 1.45 -0.57 -19.57
C PRO A 204 0.35 -0.20 -18.57
N LYS A 205 0.08 -1.10 -17.60
CA LYS A 205 -0.96 -0.89 -16.59
C LYS A 205 -0.52 0.00 -15.41
N LEU A 206 0.78 0.25 -15.29
CA LEU A 206 1.35 1.03 -14.20
C LEU A 206 1.62 2.47 -14.57
N LEU A 207 1.68 2.78 -15.87
CA LEU A 207 1.88 4.14 -16.36
C LEU A 207 0.57 4.93 -16.38
N ARG A 208 0.67 6.23 -16.18
CA ARG A 208 -0.43 7.18 -16.29
C ARG A 208 -0.49 7.79 -17.67
N GLU A 209 -1.63 8.35 -18.05
CA GLU A 209 -1.85 9.02 -19.34
C GLU A 209 -1.01 10.29 -19.52
N ASP A 210 -0.48 10.85 -18.46
CA ASP A 210 0.35 12.06 -18.44
C ASP A 210 1.85 11.79 -18.21
N ASP A 211 2.27 10.51 -18.17
CA ASP A 211 3.67 10.16 -17.99
C ASP A 211 4.48 10.40 -19.27
N GLU A 212 5.52 11.23 -19.15
CA GLU A 212 6.51 11.47 -20.21
C GLU A 212 7.71 10.53 -20.10
N VAL A 213 8.01 10.07 -18.87
CA VAL A 213 9.19 9.26 -18.57
C VAL A 213 8.84 8.08 -17.68
N ALA A 214 9.35 6.90 -18.01
CA ALA A 214 9.25 5.70 -17.19
C ALA A 214 10.62 5.25 -16.69
N TYR A 215 10.74 5.00 -15.39
CA TYR A 215 11.96 4.47 -14.75
C TYR A 215 11.72 3.05 -14.24
N GLY A 216 12.69 2.18 -14.40
CA GLY A 216 12.63 0.81 -13.88
C GLY A 216 14.00 0.21 -13.68
N ASP A 217 14.04 -0.98 -13.10
CA ASP A 217 15.28 -1.74 -13.00
C ASP A 217 15.61 -2.46 -14.32
N SER A 218 16.71 -3.19 -14.35
CA SER A 218 17.13 -3.95 -15.53
C SER A 218 16.20 -5.11 -15.91
N GLY A 219 15.25 -5.47 -15.08
CA GLY A 219 14.20 -6.45 -15.37
C GLY A 219 13.14 -5.92 -16.35
N TYR A 220 13.06 -4.60 -16.48
CA TYR A 220 12.12 -3.90 -17.38
C TYR A 220 12.75 -3.50 -18.72
N LEU A 221 14.02 -3.87 -18.99
CA LEU A 221 14.66 -3.62 -20.28
C LEU A 221 13.87 -4.29 -21.39
N GLY A 222 13.58 -3.52 -22.45
CA GLY A 222 12.78 -3.96 -23.58
C GLY A 222 11.27 -3.74 -23.40
N ALA A 223 10.83 -3.09 -22.32
CA ALA A 223 9.43 -2.71 -22.14
C ALA A 223 8.91 -1.90 -23.33
N GLU A 224 9.72 -0.95 -23.83
CA GLU A 224 9.42 -0.09 -24.96
C GLU A 224 9.11 -0.84 -26.27
N LYS A 225 9.59 -2.09 -26.41
CA LYS A 225 9.44 -2.91 -27.63
C LYS A 225 8.20 -3.80 -27.60
N ARG A 226 7.45 -3.80 -26.51
CA ARG A 226 6.28 -4.65 -26.38
C ARG A 226 5.12 -4.12 -27.25
N ASP A 227 4.36 -5.04 -27.81
CA ASP A 227 3.22 -4.71 -28.67
C ASP A 227 2.18 -3.84 -27.95
N GLU A 228 1.94 -4.11 -26.66
CA GLU A 228 0.99 -3.34 -25.84
C GLU A 228 1.40 -1.86 -25.69
N ILE A 229 2.71 -1.58 -25.74
CA ILE A 229 3.24 -0.21 -25.68
C ILE A 229 3.30 0.40 -27.07
N GLN A 230 3.75 -0.34 -28.07
CA GLN A 230 3.87 0.16 -29.44
C GLN A 230 2.52 0.46 -30.10
N ASN A 231 1.46 -0.25 -29.73
CA ASN A 231 0.11 -0.06 -30.25
C ASN A 231 -0.69 1.04 -29.52
N ASP A 232 -0.20 1.54 -28.39
CA ASP A 232 -0.81 2.63 -27.64
C ASP A 232 -0.22 3.98 -28.06
N GLU A 233 -1.09 4.95 -28.42
CA GLU A 233 -0.65 6.24 -28.96
C GLU A 233 0.14 7.08 -27.97
N HIS A 234 -0.17 6.99 -26.69
CA HIS A 234 0.53 7.69 -25.63
C HIS A 234 1.78 6.93 -25.17
N LEU A 235 1.64 5.63 -24.85
CA LEU A 235 2.73 4.85 -24.26
C LEU A 235 3.96 4.75 -25.18
N LYS A 236 3.77 4.74 -26.50
CA LYS A 236 4.90 4.77 -27.45
C LYS A 236 5.73 6.05 -27.43
N THR A 237 5.19 7.14 -26.87
CA THR A 237 5.90 8.43 -26.74
C THR A 237 6.68 8.55 -25.43
N VAL A 238 6.44 7.66 -24.49
CA VAL A 238 7.10 7.67 -23.17
C VAL A 238 8.59 7.32 -23.32
N ASP A 239 9.45 8.11 -22.68
CA ASP A 239 10.90 7.86 -22.62
C ASP A 239 11.22 6.81 -21.53
N PHE A 240 11.57 5.59 -21.96
CA PHE A 240 11.86 4.47 -21.05
C PHE A 240 13.32 4.50 -20.57
N ARG A 241 13.56 5.00 -19.35
CA ARG A 241 14.87 5.12 -18.72
C ARG A 241 15.17 3.96 -17.76
N MET A 242 15.24 2.74 -18.30
CA MET A 242 15.55 1.56 -17.50
C MET A 242 17.04 1.53 -17.13
N CYS A 243 17.35 1.03 -15.91
CA CYS A 243 18.72 0.85 -15.45
C CYS A 243 19.40 -0.28 -16.22
N LEU A 244 20.66 -0.09 -16.60
CA LEU A 244 21.47 -1.12 -17.26
C LEU A 244 21.91 -2.21 -16.25
N ARG A 245 22.17 -3.41 -16.77
CA ARG A 245 22.76 -4.48 -15.98
C ARG A 245 24.21 -4.16 -15.62
N PRO A 246 24.71 -4.58 -14.45
CA PRO A 246 26.12 -4.34 -14.06
C PRO A 246 27.16 -4.84 -15.09
N SER A 247 26.84 -5.90 -15.85
CA SER A 247 27.69 -6.40 -16.92
C SER A 247 27.79 -5.45 -18.10
N GLN A 248 26.73 -4.71 -18.42
CA GLN A 248 26.72 -3.73 -19.49
C GLN A 248 27.49 -2.46 -19.13
N LEU A 249 27.46 -2.07 -17.84
CA LEU A 249 28.23 -0.92 -17.32
C LEU A 249 29.75 -1.14 -17.33
N LYS A 250 30.23 -2.38 -17.30
CA LYS A 250 31.65 -2.68 -17.36
C LYS A 250 32.29 -2.38 -18.72
N THR A 251 31.48 -2.32 -19.78
CA THR A 251 31.94 -2.07 -21.14
C THR A 251 31.93 -0.58 -21.51
N THR A 252 31.37 0.28 -20.66
CA THR A 252 31.33 1.73 -20.92
C THR A 252 32.73 2.35 -20.79
N GLY A 253 33.12 3.11 -21.82
CA GLY A 253 34.40 3.81 -21.88
C GLY A 253 34.53 4.94 -20.86
N LYS A 254 35.76 5.40 -20.63
CA LYS A 254 36.05 6.63 -19.89
C LYS A 254 36.14 7.79 -20.87
N ASN A 255 35.66 8.96 -20.49
CA ASN A 255 35.90 10.19 -21.22
C ASN A 255 37.35 10.62 -21.11
N PHE A 256 37.76 11.62 -21.90
CA PHE A 256 39.13 12.12 -21.96
C PHE A 256 39.67 12.57 -20.59
N ASP A 257 38.83 13.14 -19.73
CA ASP A 257 39.14 13.57 -18.35
C ASP A 257 39.00 12.46 -17.31
N GLY A 258 38.77 11.20 -17.72
CA GLY A 258 38.57 10.06 -16.85
C GLY A 258 37.18 9.97 -16.22
N PHE A 259 36.29 10.92 -16.50
CA PHE A 259 34.89 10.90 -16.08
C PHE A 259 34.08 9.95 -16.99
N CYS A 260 33.14 9.21 -16.43
CA CYS A 260 32.27 8.31 -17.16
C CYS A 260 30.82 8.79 -17.11
N TRP A 261 30.40 9.49 -18.18
CA TRP A 261 29.04 10.03 -18.30
C TRP A 261 27.96 8.93 -18.20
N ASP A 262 28.19 7.77 -18.79
CA ASP A 262 27.24 6.68 -18.73
C ASP A 262 27.02 6.20 -17.29
N ARG A 263 28.09 6.10 -16.50
CA ARG A 263 28.00 5.76 -15.08
C ARG A 263 27.26 6.83 -14.26
N TRP A 264 27.47 8.09 -14.60
CA TRP A 264 26.77 9.19 -13.94
C TRP A 264 25.28 9.16 -14.26
N ILE A 265 24.90 8.95 -15.53
CA ILE A 265 23.51 8.80 -15.98
C ILE A 265 22.86 7.62 -15.25
N GLU A 266 23.52 6.46 -15.22
CA GLU A 266 23.00 5.26 -14.53
C GLU A 266 22.84 5.50 -13.02
N HIS A 267 23.76 6.21 -12.40
CA HIS A 267 23.63 6.59 -11.00
C HIS A 267 22.41 7.50 -10.77
N ARG A 268 22.15 8.44 -11.68
CA ARG A 268 20.97 9.33 -11.62
C ARG A 268 19.67 8.52 -11.78
N LYS A 269 19.59 7.62 -12.75
CA LYS A 269 18.44 6.71 -12.92
C LYS A 269 18.20 5.87 -11.67
N SER A 270 19.24 5.26 -11.11
CA SER A 270 19.17 4.48 -9.88
C SER A 270 18.73 5.31 -8.68
N SER A 271 19.18 6.55 -8.56
CA SER A 271 18.79 7.48 -7.51
C SER A 271 17.30 7.86 -7.57
N ILE A 272 16.72 7.97 -8.77
CA ILE A 272 15.28 8.18 -8.95
C ILE A 272 14.53 6.90 -8.61
N ARG A 273 14.95 5.77 -9.19
CA ARG A 273 14.32 4.46 -8.99
C ARG A 273 14.24 4.05 -7.51
N CYS A 274 15.26 4.35 -6.70
CA CYS A 274 15.26 3.92 -5.30
C CYS A 274 14.08 4.48 -4.47
N LYS A 275 13.36 5.49 -4.94
CA LYS A 275 12.18 6.03 -4.26
C LYS A 275 11.06 4.98 -4.12
N VAL A 276 10.93 4.01 -5.06
CA VAL A 276 9.94 2.94 -4.98
C VAL A 276 10.18 2.00 -3.79
N GLU A 277 11.39 1.93 -3.29
CA GLU A 277 11.73 1.11 -2.13
C GLU A 277 11.06 1.64 -0.83
N HIS A 278 10.75 2.95 -0.76
CA HIS A 278 10.17 3.55 0.44
C HIS A 278 8.76 3.00 0.76
N PRO A 279 7.76 3.03 -0.16
CA PRO A 279 6.45 2.43 0.11
C PRO A 279 6.54 0.93 0.34
N PHE A 280 7.41 0.19 -0.39
CA PHE A 280 7.61 -1.23 -0.13
C PHE A 280 8.18 -1.51 1.26
N LEU A 281 9.10 -0.67 1.74
CA LEU A 281 9.65 -0.77 3.09
C LEU A 281 8.58 -0.51 4.16
N ILE A 282 7.73 0.50 3.96
CA ILE A 282 6.61 0.77 4.89
C ILE A 282 5.68 -0.44 4.96
N VAL A 283 5.23 -0.96 3.82
CA VAL A 283 4.31 -2.11 3.77
C VAL A 283 4.95 -3.36 4.40
N LYS A 284 6.19 -3.70 4.01
CA LYS A 284 6.82 -4.95 4.45
C LYS A 284 7.44 -4.90 5.84
N ARG A 285 8.05 -3.78 6.22
CA ARG A 285 8.79 -3.66 7.49
C ARG A 285 7.99 -2.95 8.57
N GLN A 286 7.38 -1.82 8.25
CA GLN A 286 6.64 -1.06 9.25
C GLN A 286 5.28 -1.69 9.54
N PHE A 287 4.50 -2.03 8.49
CA PHE A 287 3.21 -2.71 8.64
C PHE A 287 3.36 -4.25 8.74
N GLY A 288 4.55 -4.80 8.52
CA GLY A 288 4.85 -6.21 8.70
C GLY A 288 4.22 -7.15 7.66
N TYR A 289 3.68 -6.63 6.54
CA TYR A 289 2.95 -7.44 5.56
C TYR A 289 3.88 -8.05 4.51
N CYS A 290 4.53 -9.16 4.85
CA CYS A 290 5.46 -9.90 3.99
C CYS A 290 4.87 -11.19 3.39
N LYS A 291 3.70 -11.60 3.90
CA LYS A 291 3.02 -12.84 3.54
C LYS A 291 1.54 -12.57 3.35
N THR A 292 0.91 -13.23 2.35
CA THR A 292 -0.53 -13.11 2.11
C THR A 292 -1.31 -13.60 3.33
N ALA A 293 -2.35 -12.85 3.69
CA ALA A 293 -3.26 -13.22 4.78
C ALA A 293 -4.46 -14.03 4.29
N TYR A 294 -4.81 -13.90 3.00
CA TYR A 294 -6.02 -14.47 2.43
C TYR A 294 -5.70 -15.37 1.25
N ARG A 295 -6.64 -16.25 0.91
CA ARG A 295 -6.61 -17.07 -0.30
C ARG A 295 -7.17 -16.25 -1.47
N GLY A 296 -6.52 -16.34 -2.65
CA GLY A 296 -6.89 -15.60 -3.86
C GLY A 296 -6.20 -14.24 -3.98
N ILE A 297 -6.02 -13.77 -5.23
CA ILE A 297 -5.35 -12.47 -5.51
C ILE A 297 -6.27 -11.30 -5.15
N ALA A 298 -7.55 -11.33 -5.53
CA ALA A 298 -8.47 -10.21 -5.35
C ALA A 298 -8.59 -9.75 -3.90
N LYS A 299 -8.76 -10.68 -2.94
CA LYS A 299 -8.85 -10.37 -1.51
C LYS A 299 -7.57 -9.73 -0.97
N ASN A 300 -6.42 -10.25 -1.40
CA ASN A 300 -5.14 -9.68 -1.03
C ASN A 300 -4.95 -8.29 -1.67
N MET A 301 -5.42 -8.06 -2.91
CA MET A 301 -5.35 -6.75 -3.56
C MET A 301 -6.18 -5.69 -2.85
N ASN A 302 -7.41 -6.02 -2.41
CA ASN A 302 -8.20 -5.08 -1.61
C ASN A 302 -7.42 -4.62 -0.36
N ARG A 303 -6.71 -5.54 0.30
CA ARG A 303 -5.82 -5.19 1.43
C ARG A 303 -4.61 -4.37 0.99
N PHE A 304 -4.00 -4.68 -0.17
CA PHE A 304 -2.86 -3.91 -0.69
C PHE A 304 -3.22 -2.47 -1.02
N TYR A 305 -4.39 -2.20 -1.59
CA TYR A 305 -4.86 -0.83 -1.78
C TYR A 305 -4.83 -0.04 -0.48
N MET A 306 -5.34 -0.61 0.61
CA MET A 306 -5.28 0.04 1.92
C MET A 306 -3.85 0.16 2.48
N LEU A 307 -3.01 -0.87 2.32
CA LEU A 307 -1.61 -0.84 2.77
C LEU A 307 -0.82 0.27 2.05
N PHE A 308 -0.93 0.37 0.73
CA PHE A 308 -0.21 1.39 -0.06
C PHE A 308 -0.83 2.78 0.12
N GLY A 309 -2.15 2.90 0.23
CA GLY A 309 -2.78 4.16 0.60
C GLY A 309 -2.30 4.68 1.95
N CYS A 310 -2.28 3.81 2.97
CA CYS A 310 -1.72 4.16 4.27
C CYS A 310 -0.21 4.43 4.22
N ALA A 311 0.55 3.76 3.34
CA ALA A 311 1.97 4.07 3.14
C ALA A 311 2.15 5.48 2.56
N ASN A 312 1.31 5.90 1.62
CA ASN A 312 1.30 7.27 1.10
C ASN A 312 1.02 8.29 2.22
N LEU A 313 0.04 8.04 3.09
CA LEU A 313 -0.24 8.91 4.25
C LEU A 313 0.96 8.99 5.21
N VAL A 314 1.64 7.88 5.48
CA VAL A 314 2.86 7.85 6.32
C VAL A 314 3.99 8.65 5.67
N MET A 315 4.16 8.55 4.36
CA MET A 315 5.17 9.33 3.62
C MET A 315 4.84 10.81 3.64
N CYS A 316 3.56 11.18 3.48
CA CYS A 316 3.08 12.55 3.60
C CYS A 316 3.39 13.15 4.98
N ILE A 317 3.09 12.42 6.06
CA ILE A 317 3.41 12.83 7.44
C ILE A 317 4.91 13.02 7.62
N ARG A 318 5.74 12.08 7.17
CA ARG A 318 7.20 12.14 7.30
C ARG A 318 7.83 13.27 6.50
N GLY A 319 7.24 13.60 5.36
CA GLY A 319 7.63 14.73 4.53
C GLY A 319 7.20 16.11 5.06
N GLY A 320 6.49 16.15 6.21
CA GLY A 320 5.97 17.39 6.79
C GLY A 320 4.81 18.01 6.00
N ARG A 321 4.17 17.25 5.11
CA ARG A 321 3.15 17.72 4.14
C ARG A 321 1.71 17.49 4.61
N THR A 322 1.53 17.28 5.92
CA THR A 322 0.19 16.98 6.50
C THR A 322 -0.76 18.16 6.39
N ALA A 323 -0.25 19.39 6.45
CA ALA A 323 -1.07 20.60 6.35
C ALA A 323 -1.66 20.76 4.94
N GLU A 324 -0.82 20.59 3.91
CA GLU A 324 -1.22 20.65 2.51
C GLU A 324 -2.26 19.58 2.16
N PHE A 325 -2.00 18.32 2.59
CA PHE A 325 -2.94 17.23 2.40
C PHE A 325 -4.29 17.50 3.08
N ARG A 326 -4.28 18.02 4.32
CA ARG A 326 -5.51 18.35 5.05
C ARG A 326 -6.28 19.50 4.42
N ALA A 327 -5.60 20.52 3.91
CA ALA A 327 -6.24 21.62 3.21
C ALA A 327 -7.02 21.12 1.98
N ALA A 328 -6.45 20.17 1.23
CA ALA A 328 -7.13 19.50 0.12
C ALA A 328 -8.32 18.62 0.53
N CYS A 329 -8.48 18.32 1.82
CA CYS A 329 -9.65 17.60 2.35
C CYS A 329 -10.83 18.53 2.69
N LEU A 330 -10.62 19.85 2.78
CA LEU A 330 -11.62 20.83 3.21
C LEU A 330 -12.25 21.60 2.04
N GLY A 331 -11.74 21.47 0.84
CA GLY A 331 -12.26 22.03 -0.41
C GLY A 331 -12.89 20.98 -1.30
#